data_82025c97dd08180b1f3d337ea30df40a
#
_entry.id   82025c97dd08180b1f3d337ea30df40a
#
_cell.length_a   1.000
_cell.length_b   1.000
_cell.length_c   1.000
_cell.angle_alpha   90.00
_cell.angle_beta   90.00
_cell.angle_gamma   90.00
#
_symmetry.space_group_name_H-M   'P 1'
#
loop_
_entity.id
_entity.type
_entity.pdbx_description
1 polymer ?
#
loop_
_entity_poly.entity_id
_entity_poly.type
_entity_poly.pdbx_seq_one_letter_code
_entity_poly.pdbx_strand_id
1 'polypeptide(L)'
;MDASTPKNSIQSVEPTPAAMNAARHFVVVKAPVERAYGQWSRIEELPKFITSFREVQRIDETHFSYVWHPNGEDKQGIFQIVLQIPGRRIAWRSTSNGFASGVVSFEPRSQQETEVTLKIRSIFDPPSLSRRVEEYLGNFKRLVESEQAA
;
A
#
# COMPACT_ATOMS: atom_id res chain seq x y z
N MET A 1 -16.11 13.81 -35.89
CA MET A 1 -15.88 13.32 -35.49
C MET A 1 -15.37 12.89 -34.94
N ASP A 2 -15.35 12.99 -34.80
CA ASP A 2 -14.83 12.46 -34.21
C ASP A 2 -14.27 12.33 -33.53
N ALA A 3 -14.37 12.78 -33.50
CA ALA A 3 -13.89 12.54 -32.86
C ALA A 3 -13.69 12.14 -32.11
N SER A 4 -13.97 12.24 -32.24
CA SER A 4 -13.81 11.64 -31.62
C SER A 4 -13.38 11.00 -31.21
N THR A 5 -13.50 11.20 -31.47
CA THR A 5 -13.13 10.42 -31.17
C THR A 5 -12.29 10.03 -30.76
N PRO A 6 -12.10 10.43 -30.95
CA PRO A 6 -11.37 9.91 -30.55
C PRO A 6 -10.85 9.80 -29.48
N LYS A 7 -10.93 10.17 -29.21
CA LYS A 7 -10.51 9.84 -28.30
C LYS A 7 -10.40 9.12 -27.75
N ASN A 8 -10.65 8.91 -28.01
CA ASN A 8 -10.43 8.00 -27.53
C ASN A 8 -9.68 7.44 -27.54
N SER A 9 -10.11 7.76 -27.85
CA SER A 9 -9.25 6.84 -28.15
C SER A 9 -8.03 6.92 -27.49
N ILE A 10 -7.64 7.72 -27.25
CA ILE A 10 -6.51 7.77 -26.66
C ILE A 10 -6.55 7.29 -25.35
N GLN A 11 -7.53 7.23 -24.80
CA GLN A 11 -7.59 6.77 -23.55
C GLN A 11 -7.13 5.42 -23.44
N SER A 12 -7.02 4.78 -24.41
CA SER A 12 -6.52 3.46 -24.30
C SER A 12 -5.10 3.42 -23.91
N VAL A 13 -4.45 4.53 -23.91
CA VAL A 13 -3.10 4.53 -23.58
C VAL A 13 -2.87 4.39 -22.16
N GLU A 14 -3.71 4.95 -21.33
CA GLU A 14 -3.48 4.79 -19.96
C GLU A 14 -4.20 3.60 -19.45
N PRO A 15 -3.71 2.99 -18.39
CA PRO A 15 -4.41 1.89 -17.77
C PRO A 15 -5.74 2.38 -17.31
N THR A 16 -6.78 1.75 -17.76
CA THR A 16 -8.10 2.11 -17.30
C THR A 16 -8.34 1.41 -16.00
N PRO A 17 -9.33 1.82 -15.25
CA PRO A 17 -9.66 1.11 -14.03
C PRO A 17 -9.95 -0.36 -14.26
N ALA A 18 -10.43 -0.71 -15.45
CA ALA A 18 -10.72 -2.11 -15.76
C ALA A 18 -9.45 -2.93 -15.93
N ALA A 19 -8.31 -2.31 -16.19
CA ALA A 19 -7.06 -3.03 -16.33
C ALA A 19 -6.36 -3.26 -15.00
N MET A 20 -6.89 -2.71 -13.91
CA MET A 20 -6.31 -2.83 -12.60
C MET A 20 -7.25 -3.62 -11.71
N ASN A 21 -6.68 -4.49 -10.91
CA ASN A 21 -7.42 -5.26 -9.93
C ASN A 21 -7.27 -4.62 -8.56
N ALA A 22 -8.19 -4.92 -7.65
CA ALA A 22 -8.12 -4.39 -6.30
C ALA A 22 -8.39 -5.51 -5.30
N ALA A 23 -7.72 -5.44 -4.16
CA ALA A 23 -7.99 -6.32 -3.04
C ALA A 23 -8.03 -5.50 -1.78
N ARG A 24 -8.91 -5.87 -0.85
CA ARG A 24 -9.11 -5.14 0.38
C ARG A 24 -9.34 -6.15 1.49
N HIS A 25 -8.56 -6.03 2.55
CA HIS A 25 -8.70 -6.87 3.74
C HIS A 25 -8.48 -6.03 4.97
N PHE A 26 -8.84 -6.55 6.13
CA PHE A 26 -8.57 -5.87 7.38
C PHE A 26 -8.11 -6.88 8.43
N VAL A 27 -7.46 -6.35 9.46
CA VAL A 27 -7.13 -7.12 10.67
C VAL A 27 -7.38 -6.21 11.86
N VAL A 28 -7.60 -6.82 13.01
CA VAL A 28 -7.66 -6.07 14.27
C VAL A 28 -6.34 -6.34 14.99
N VAL A 29 -5.59 -5.27 15.24
CA VAL A 29 -4.32 -5.39 15.97
C VAL A 29 -4.54 -4.96 17.42
N LYS A 30 -3.89 -5.68 18.33
CA LYS A 30 -4.01 -5.39 19.76
C LYS A 30 -3.01 -4.31 20.15
N ALA A 31 -3.29 -3.10 19.71
CA ALA A 31 -2.44 -1.94 19.96
C ALA A 31 -3.27 -0.67 19.79
N PRO A 32 -2.91 0.40 20.51
CA PRO A 32 -3.56 1.69 20.31
C PRO A 32 -3.34 2.20 18.90
N VAL A 33 -4.24 3.05 18.43
CA VAL A 33 -4.16 3.57 17.08
C VAL A 33 -2.86 4.34 16.83
N GLU A 34 -2.35 5.03 17.84
CA GLU A 34 -1.11 5.78 17.70
C GLU A 34 0.07 4.87 17.39
N ARG A 35 0.10 3.69 18.03
CA ARG A 35 1.19 2.75 17.78
C ARG A 35 1.05 2.11 16.40
N ALA A 36 -0.16 1.72 16.03
CA ALA A 36 -0.37 1.10 14.72
C ALA A 36 -0.07 2.08 13.60
N TYR A 37 -0.61 3.29 13.68
CA TYR A 37 -0.34 4.31 12.68
C TYR A 37 1.15 4.66 12.67
N GLY A 38 1.76 4.78 13.86
CA GLY A 38 3.17 5.14 13.97
C GLY A 38 4.08 4.17 13.24
N GLN A 39 3.80 2.87 13.35
CA GLN A 39 4.62 1.89 12.65
C GLN A 39 4.49 2.04 11.14
N TRP A 40 3.26 2.18 10.63
CA TRP A 40 3.07 2.28 9.18
C TRP A 40 3.64 3.59 8.63
N SER A 41 3.56 4.66 9.42
CA SER A 41 4.04 5.97 8.97
C SER A 41 5.54 6.05 8.86
N ARG A 42 6.26 5.11 9.44
CA ARG A 42 7.70 5.00 9.23
C ARG A 42 7.90 4.27 7.90
N ILE A 43 7.73 5.02 6.82
CA ILE A 43 7.65 4.48 5.47
C ILE A 43 8.88 3.67 5.09
N GLU A 44 10.05 4.08 5.56
CA GLU A 44 11.28 3.37 5.23
C GLU A 44 11.37 2.01 5.91
N GLU A 45 10.46 1.74 6.86
CA GLU A 45 10.40 0.44 7.52
C GLU A 45 9.35 -0.49 6.91
N LEU A 46 8.70 -0.08 5.82
CA LEU A 46 7.72 -0.94 5.17
C LEU A 46 8.23 -2.35 4.85
N PRO A 47 9.50 -2.54 4.48
CA PRO A 47 9.99 -3.90 4.22
C PRO A 47 9.86 -4.86 5.40
N LYS A 48 9.69 -4.35 6.62
CA LYS A 48 9.51 -5.22 7.77
C LYS A 48 8.23 -6.04 7.71
N PHE A 49 7.21 -5.56 6.98
CA PHE A 49 5.96 -6.30 6.87
C PHE A 49 5.45 -6.39 5.44
N ILE A 50 5.81 -5.48 4.55
CA ILE A 50 5.52 -5.62 3.13
C ILE A 50 6.75 -6.26 2.50
N THR A 51 6.79 -7.58 2.59
CA THR A 51 8.02 -8.32 2.33
C THR A 51 8.41 -8.39 0.87
N SER A 52 7.54 -7.94 -0.03
CA SER A 52 7.93 -7.80 -1.43
C SER A 52 8.89 -6.63 -1.64
N PHE A 53 8.93 -5.67 -0.73
CA PHE A 53 9.92 -4.61 -0.79
C PHE A 53 11.20 -5.09 -0.12
N ARG A 54 12.34 -4.87 -0.77
CA ARG A 54 13.64 -5.14 -0.18
C ARG A 54 14.22 -3.89 0.44
N GLU A 55 13.86 -2.74 -0.10
CA GLU A 55 14.44 -1.50 0.36
C GLU A 55 13.51 -0.35 0.01
N VAL A 56 13.33 0.59 0.92
CA VAL A 56 12.56 1.81 0.71
C VAL A 56 13.36 2.95 1.27
N GLN A 57 13.59 3.99 0.45
CA GLN A 57 14.38 5.15 0.87
C GLN A 57 13.64 6.43 0.54
N ARG A 58 13.72 7.39 1.43
CA ARG A 58 13.07 8.68 1.24
C ARG A 58 13.85 9.50 0.23
N ILE A 59 13.13 10.09 -0.74
CA ILE A 59 13.70 11.04 -1.70
C ILE A 59 13.43 12.46 -1.22
N ASP A 60 12.18 12.74 -0.85
CA ASP A 60 11.78 14.03 -0.30
C ASP A 60 10.58 13.80 0.63
N GLU A 61 9.86 14.83 0.98
CA GLU A 61 8.81 14.72 1.98
C GLU A 61 7.71 13.74 1.60
N THR A 62 7.46 13.55 0.31
CA THR A 62 6.36 12.71 -0.13
C THR A 62 6.77 11.60 -1.08
N HIS A 63 8.01 11.59 -1.57
CA HIS A 63 8.46 10.60 -2.56
C HIS A 63 9.47 9.66 -1.95
N PHE A 64 9.34 8.37 -2.32
CA PHE A 64 10.19 7.30 -1.81
C PHE A 64 10.58 6.40 -2.96
N SER A 65 11.86 6.02 -3.03
CA SER A 65 12.29 5.00 -3.97
C SER A 65 12.14 3.64 -3.31
N TYR A 66 11.94 2.62 -4.12
CA TYR A 66 11.83 1.26 -3.60
C TYR A 66 12.51 0.27 -4.52
N VAL A 67 12.95 -0.84 -3.93
CA VAL A 67 13.38 -2.02 -4.67
C VAL A 67 12.38 -3.11 -4.33
N TRP A 68 11.75 -3.67 -5.37
CA TRP A 68 10.66 -4.61 -5.24
C TRP A 68 11.07 -5.91 -5.91
N HIS A 69 10.76 -7.03 -5.28
CA HIS A 69 11.25 -8.33 -5.72
C HIS A 69 10.07 -9.29 -5.91
N PRO A 70 9.27 -9.10 -6.97
CA PRO A 70 8.02 -9.87 -7.09
C PRO A 70 8.22 -11.33 -7.46
N ASN A 71 9.12 -11.63 -8.36
CA ASN A 71 9.26 -12.99 -8.90
C ASN A 71 10.72 -13.35 -9.11
N GLY A 72 11.58 -13.03 -8.16
CA GLY A 72 13.00 -13.38 -8.29
C GLY A 72 13.85 -12.35 -9.00
N GLU A 73 13.25 -11.28 -9.46
CA GLU A 73 13.97 -10.16 -10.09
C GLU A 73 13.72 -8.90 -9.35
N ASP A 74 14.75 -8.10 -9.16
CA ASP A 74 14.59 -6.78 -8.54
C ASP A 74 14.04 -5.80 -9.55
N LYS A 75 13.03 -5.04 -9.15
CA LYS A 75 12.50 -3.93 -9.92
C LYS A 75 12.55 -2.70 -9.06
N GLN A 76 12.85 -1.57 -9.66
CA GLN A 76 12.96 -0.32 -8.93
C GLN A 76 11.84 0.60 -9.34
N GLY A 77 11.45 1.46 -8.43
CA GLY A 77 10.42 2.45 -8.73
C GLY A 77 10.37 3.52 -7.69
N ILE A 78 9.42 4.42 -7.87
CA ILE A 78 9.18 5.52 -6.95
C ILE A 78 7.71 5.56 -6.66
N PHE A 79 7.35 5.75 -5.39
CA PHE A 79 5.96 6.02 -5.05
C PHE A 79 5.85 7.34 -4.30
N GLN A 80 4.67 7.90 -4.35
CA GLN A 80 4.38 9.17 -3.71
C GLN A 80 3.27 8.97 -2.69
N ILE A 81 3.45 9.53 -1.50
CA ILE A 81 2.39 9.60 -0.51
C ILE A 81 1.48 10.75 -0.96
N VAL A 82 0.24 10.44 -1.30
CA VAL A 82 -0.68 11.42 -1.84
C VAL A 82 -1.70 11.90 -0.81
N LEU A 83 -1.79 11.21 0.34
CA LEU A 83 -2.68 11.61 1.42
C LEU A 83 -2.12 11.08 2.70
N GLN A 84 -2.05 11.92 3.72
CA GLN A 84 -1.62 11.46 5.04
C GLN A 84 -2.42 12.20 6.09
N ILE A 85 -3.29 11.46 6.77
CA ILE A 85 -4.10 12.00 7.87
C ILE A 85 -3.64 11.26 9.13
N PRO A 86 -2.90 11.92 10.01
CA PRO A 86 -2.31 11.25 11.17
C PRO A 86 -3.34 10.47 11.98
N GLY A 87 -2.99 9.25 12.29
CA GLY A 87 -3.84 8.37 13.07
C GLY A 87 -5.03 7.82 12.30
N ARG A 88 -5.19 8.16 11.02
CA ARG A 88 -6.39 7.78 10.28
C ARG A 88 -6.10 7.09 8.97
N ARG A 89 -5.23 7.65 8.11
CA ARG A 89 -5.13 7.15 6.74
C ARG A 89 -3.84 7.57 6.08
N ILE A 90 -3.28 6.67 5.28
CA ILE A 90 -2.15 6.97 4.39
C ILE A 90 -2.49 6.39 3.04
N ALA A 91 -2.36 7.20 1.98
CA ALA A 91 -2.58 6.73 0.62
C ALA A 91 -1.34 7.02 -0.22
N TRP A 92 -1.05 6.12 -1.15
CA TRP A 92 0.13 6.25 -2.00
C TRP A 92 -0.17 5.77 -3.41
N ARG A 93 0.71 6.16 -4.34
CA ARG A 93 0.65 5.64 -5.70
C ARG A 93 2.05 5.55 -6.27
N SER A 94 2.26 4.60 -7.15
CA SER A 94 3.52 4.50 -7.87
C SER A 94 3.54 5.58 -8.94
N THR A 95 4.66 6.28 -9.07
CA THR A 95 4.79 7.34 -10.07
C THR A 95 5.66 6.91 -11.22
N SER A 96 6.52 5.90 -11.02
CA SER A 96 7.48 5.53 -12.06
C SER A 96 6.85 4.70 -13.16
N ASN A 97 5.87 3.87 -12.85
CA ASN A 97 5.21 3.04 -13.86
C ASN A 97 3.71 2.98 -13.68
N GLY A 98 3.17 3.61 -12.65
CA GLY A 98 1.73 3.83 -12.53
C GLY A 98 0.88 2.60 -12.33
N PHE A 99 1.46 1.45 -11.96
CA PHE A 99 0.66 0.24 -11.94
C PHE A 99 0.22 -0.18 -10.55
N ALA A 100 0.45 0.63 -9.53
CA ALA A 100 0.02 0.26 -8.20
C ALA A 100 -0.32 1.49 -7.38
N SER A 101 -1.34 1.34 -6.55
CA SER A 101 -1.69 2.37 -5.58
C SER A 101 -2.31 1.66 -4.39
N GLY A 102 -2.37 2.34 -3.26
CA GLY A 102 -2.94 1.75 -2.08
C GLY A 102 -3.37 2.77 -1.06
N VAL A 103 -4.17 2.29 -0.12
CA VAL A 103 -4.57 3.10 1.03
C VAL A 103 -4.66 2.18 2.23
N VAL A 104 -4.12 2.65 3.36
CA VAL A 104 -4.28 1.99 4.64
C VAL A 104 -5.05 2.91 5.55
N SER A 105 -6.05 2.37 6.25
CA SER A 105 -6.89 3.14 7.16
C SER A 105 -6.83 2.52 8.54
N PHE A 106 -6.96 3.37 9.56
CA PHE A 106 -6.86 2.97 10.95
C PHE A 106 -8.10 3.44 11.68
N GLU A 107 -8.77 2.51 12.36
CA GLU A 107 -10.00 2.82 13.08
C GLU A 107 -9.85 2.27 14.49
N PRO A 108 -9.78 3.13 15.52
CA PRO A 108 -9.69 2.61 16.89
C PRO A 108 -10.99 1.89 17.26
N ARG A 109 -10.85 0.67 17.76
CA ARG A 109 -11.95 -0.10 18.28
C ARG A 109 -12.07 0.09 19.79
N SER A 110 -10.94 0.34 20.42
CA SER A 110 -10.85 0.64 21.84
C SER A 110 -9.50 1.33 22.05
N GLN A 111 -9.16 1.60 23.30
CA GLN A 111 -7.87 2.19 23.60
C GLN A 111 -6.72 1.21 23.33
N GLN A 112 -7.03 -0.09 23.22
CA GLN A 112 -6.02 -1.11 23.04
C GLN A 112 -6.16 -1.92 21.75
N GLU A 113 -7.11 -1.54 20.90
CA GLU A 113 -7.33 -2.27 19.65
C GLU A 113 -7.62 -1.33 18.51
N THR A 114 -7.06 -1.66 17.35
CA THR A 114 -7.22 -0.86 16.14
C THR A 114 -7.55 -1.77 14.97
N GLU A 115 -8.54 -1.40 14.20
CA GLU A 115 -8.84 -2.08 12.95
C GLU A 115 -8.00 -1.43 11.85
N VAL A 116 -7.22 -2.24 11.13
CA VAL A 116 -6.34 -1.75 10.07
C VAL A 116 -6.83 -2.37 8.78
N THR A 117 -7.22 -1.52 7.84
CA THR A 117 -7.72 -1.93 6.54
C THR A 117 -6.73 -1.52 5.47
N LEU A 118 -6.37 -2.46 4.61
CA LEU A 118 -5.44 -2.20 3.50
C LEU A 118 -6.14 -2.53 2.19
N LYS A 119 -6.13 -1.58 1.27
CA LYS A 119 -6.64 -1.78 -0.07
C LYS A 119 -5.53 -1.47 -1.04
N ILE A 120 -5.27 -2.40 -1.95
CA ILE A 120 -4.25 -2.22 -2.98
C ILE A 120 -4.87 -2.42 -4.34
N ARG A 121 -4.52 -1.56 -5.30
CA ARG A 121 -4.87 -1.72 -6.70
C ARG A 121 -3.59 -1.99 -7.46
N SER A 122 -3.62 -2.99 -8.32
CA SER A 122 -2.42 -3.39 -9.03
C SER A 122 -2.79 -4.20 -10.26
N ILE A 123 -1.80 -4.48 -11.10
CA ILE A 123 -1.97 -5.31 -12.28
C ILE A 123 -1.89 -6.80 -11.95
N PHE A 124 -1.60 -7.17 -10.69
CA PHE A 124 -1.58 -8.59 -10.33
C PHE A 124 -2.99 -9.19 -10.45
N ASP A 125 -3.05 -10.48 -10.76
CA ASP A 125 -4.34 -11.17 -10.82
C ASP A 125 -5.01 -11.15 -9.45
N PRO A 126 -6.36 -11.18 -9.41
CA PRO A 126 -7.06 -11.01 -8.14
C PRO A 126 -6.68 -11.99 -7.04
N PRO A 127 -6.56 -13.31 -7.28
CA PRO A 127 -6.17 -14.21 -6.19
C PRO A 127 -4.80 -13.90 -5.63
N SER A 128 -3.85 -13.55 -6.49
CA SER A 128 -2.50 -13.23 -6.06
C SER A 128 -2.48 -11.96 -5.24
N LEU A 129 -3.21 -10.95 -5.70
CA LEU A 129 -3.27 -9.67 -5.02
C LEU A 129 -3.92 -9.82 -3.64
N SER A 130 -5.02 -10.56 -3.56
CA SER A 130 -5.71 -10.79 -2.31
C SER A 130 -4.80 -11.47 -1.28
N ARG A 131 -4.06 -12.49 -1.72
CA ARG A 131 -3.15 -13.20 -0.82
C ARG A 131 -2.05 -12.30 -0.31
N ARG A 132 -1.53 -11.42 -1.16
CA ARG A 132 -0.49 -10.48 -0.75
C ARG A 132 -1.00 -9.50 0.29
N VAL A 133 -2.20 -8.97 0.09
CA VAL A 133 -2.77 -8.02 1.04
C VAL A 133 -2.99 -8.68 2.40
N GLU A 134 -3.51 -9.90 2.40
CA GLU A 134 -3.69 -10.63 3.64
C GLU A 134 -2.35 -10.89 4.34
N GLU A 135 -1.35 -11.25 3.58
CA GLU A 135 -0.04 -11.54 4.13
C GLU A 135 0.58 -10.30 4.76
N TYR A 136 0.51 -9.17 4.08
CA TYR A 136 1.09 -7.93 4.60
C TYR A 136 0.41 -7.52 5.91
N LEU A 137 -0.92 -7.64 5.97
CA LEU A 137 -1.63 -7.31 7.19
C LEU A 137 -1.30 -8.26 8.32
N GLY A 138 -1.14 -9.55 8.03
CA GLY A 138 -0.74 -10.52 9.04
C GLY A 138 0.64 -10.22 9.57
N ASN A 139 1.57 -9.86 8.69
CA ASN A 139 2.91 -9.49 9.10
C ASN A 139 2.90 -8.23 9.96
N PHE A 140 2.10 -7.25 9.55
CA PHE A 140 1.98 -6.00 10.29
C PHE A 140 1.46 -6.25 11.70
N LYS A 141 0.42 -7.05 11.79
CA LYS A 141 -0.17 -7.39 13.09
C LYS A 141 0.87 -8.03 14.01
N ARG A 142 1.62 -9.01 13.50
CA ARG A 142 2.65 -9.67 14.30
C ARG A 142 3.73 -8.72 14.75
N LEU A 143 4.15 -7.81 13.86
CA LEU A 143 5.18 -6.85 14.18
C LEU A 143 4.72 -5.90 15.29
N VAL A 144 3.55 -5.30 15.13
CA VAL A 144 3.07 -4.32 16.08
C VAL A 144 2.79 -4.96 17.43
N GLU A 145 2.19 -6.15 17.43
CA GLU A 145 1.85 -6.80 18.69
C GLU A 145 3.09 -7.32 19.42
N SER A 146 4.11 -7.74 18.68
CA SER A 146 5.32 -8.20 19.35
C SER A 146 6.11 -7.04 19.94
N GLU A 147 6.12 -5.89 19.28
CA GLU A 147 6.76 -4.71 19.85
C GLU A 147 6.06 -4.26 21.12
N GLN A 148 4.73 -4.35 21.13
CA GLN A 148 3.97 -3.97 22.30
C GLN A 148 4.20 -4.93 23.46
N ALA A 149 4.43 -6.19 23.17
CA ALA A 149 4.67 -7.17 24.21
C ALA A 149 6.04 -7.01 24.84
N ALA A 150 6.96 -6.39 24.15
CA ALA A 150 8.28 -6.13 24.72
C ALA A 150 8.24 -4.93 25.63
#